data_947bc25b59c29a7f2b23ab81d3b216d8
#
_entry.id   947bc25b59c29a7f2b23ab81d3b216d8
#
_cell.length_a   1.000
_cell.length_b   1.000
_cell.length_c   1.000
_cell.angle_alpha   90.00
_cell.angle_beta   90.00
_cell.angle_gamma   90.00
#
_symmetry.space_group_name_H-M   'P 1'
#
loop_
_entity.id
_entity.type
_entity.pdbx_description
1 polymer ?
#
loop_
_entity_poly.entity_id
_entity_poly.type
_entity_poly.pdbx_seq_one_letter_code
_entity_poly.pdbx_strand_id
1 'polypeptide(L)'
;MDIKSLTIYCSSSEKLDQKFYDLAEKIGFFLGQNQITIIYGGGNIGLMGKLSNAALKKGSNVIGVIPEFLKIGENLNLDISKTIYFTIK
;
A
#
# COMPACT_ATOMS: atom_id res chain seq x y z
N MET A 1 14.46 13.77 -7.84
CA MET A 1 13.69 13.77 -6.60
C MET A 1 14.44 12.95 -5.55
N ASP A 2 14.69 13.54 -4.39
CA ASP A 2 15.49 12.88 -3.35
C ASP A 2 14.67 12.03 -2.39
N ILE A 3 13.36 11.98 -2.56
CA ILE A 3 12.49 11.16 -1.72
C ILE A 3 12.70 9.70 -2.09
N LYS A 4 13.06 8.88 -1.09
CA LYS A 4 13.32 7.45 -1.28
C LYS A 4 12.22 6.57 -0.73
N SER A 5 11.47 7.06 0.25
CA SER A 5 10.35 6.32 0.83
C SER A 5 9.25 7.28 1.24
N LEU A 6 8.02 6.77 1.31
CA LEU A 6 6.85 7.56 1.64
C LEU A 6 5.88 6.69 2.43
N THR A 7 5.40 7.21 3.56
CA THR A 7 4.34 6.57 4.33
C THR A 7 3.01 7.11 3.87
N ILE A 8 2.07 6.24 3.55
CA ILE A 8 0.80 6.62 2.94
C ILE A 8 -0.36 6.09 3.78
N TYR A 9 -1.33 6.96 4.01
CA TYR A 9 -2.61 6.63 4.62
C TYR A 9 -3.72 7.04 3.69
N CYS A 10 -4.61 6.14 3.38
CA CYS A 10 -5.82 6.48 2.65
C CYS A 10 -6.93 5.48 2.95
N SER A 11 -8.12 5.74 2.40
CA SER A 11 -9.30 4.98 2.72
C SER A 11 -9.19 3.53 2.27
N SER A 12 -9.67 2.61 3.12
CA SER A 12 -9.89 1.21 2.75
C SER A 12 -11.34 0.94 2.35
N SER A 13 -12.16 1.98 2.24
CA SER A 13 -13.56 1.81 1.82
C SER A 13 -13.67 1.25 0.42
N GLU A 14 -14.64 0.36 0.20
CA GLU A 14 -14.93 -0.20 -1.11
C GLU A 14 -16.07 0.53 -1.81
N LYS A 15 -16.57 1.64 -1.23
CA LYS A 15 -17.76 2.36 -1.70
C LYS A 15 -17.46 3.76 -2.24
N LEU A 16 -16.25 4.00 -2.71
CA LEU A 16 -15.87 5.29 -3.27
C LEU A 16 -16.14 5.34 -4.78
N ASP A 17 -16.29 6.55 -5.31
CA ASP A 17 -16.40 6.74 -6.76
C ASP A 17 -15.16 6.20 -7.46
N GLN A 18 -15.37 5.66 -8.66
CA GLN A 18 -14.29 5.09 -9.46
C GLN A 18 -13.13 6.06 -9.68
N LYS A 19 -13.42 7.37 -9.77
CA LYS A 19 -12.38 8.38 -9.97
C LYS A 19 -11.31 8.37 -8.88
N PHE A 20 -11.67 8.02 -7.65
CA PHE A 20 -10.71 7.93 -6.55
C PHE A 20 -9.81 6.70 -6.68
N TYR A 21 -10.36 5.58 -7.14
CA TYR A 21 -9.57 4.38 -7.40
C TYR A 21 -8.61 4.61 -8.57
N ASP A 22 -9.07 5.29 -9.61
CA ASP A 22 -8.23 5.63 -10.76
C ASP A 22 -7.08 6.55 -10.35
N LEU A 23 -7.36 7.51 -9.48
CA LEU A 23 -6.34 8.42 -8.97
C LEU A 23 -5.31 7.67 -8.12
N ALA A 24 -5.77 6.77 -7.24
CA ALA A 24 -4.87 5.97 -6.42
C ALA A 24 -3.94 5.11 -7.28
N GLU A 25 -4.47 4.52 -8.35
CA GLU A 25 -3.67 3.74 -9.29
C GLU A 25 -2.61 4.61 -9.97
N LYS A 26 -2.99 5.81 -10.42
CA LYS A 26 -2.03 6.73 -11.04
C LYS A 26 -0.93 7.16 -10.08
N ILE A 27 -1.29 7.41 -8.83
CA ILE A 27 -0.30 7.76 -7.80
C ILE A 27 0.66 6.59 -7.58
N GLY A 28 0.12 5.37 -7.49
CA GLY A 28 0.94 4.17 -7.34
C GLY A 28 1.92 3.99 -8.49
N PHE A 29 1.46 4.16 -9.72
CA PHE A 29 2.32 4.08 -10.90
C PHE A 29 3.42 5.13 -10.86
N PHE A 30 3.09 6.36 -10.49
CA PHE A 30 4.06 7.44 -10.38
C PHE A 30 5.14 7.10 -9.35
N LEU A 31 4.72 6.65 -8.17
CA LEU A 31 5.66 6.28 -7.11
C LEU A 31 6.54 5.11 -7.54
N GLY A 32 5.94 4.12 -8.20
CA GLY A 32 6.70 2.98 -8.71
C GLY A 32 7.70 3.35 -9.78
N GLN A 33 7.30 4.21 -10.73
CA GLN A 33 8.20 4.67 -11.79
C GLN A 33 9.39 5.45 -11.25
N ASN A 34 9.22 6.12 -10.11
CA ASN A 34 10.27 6.90 -9.48
C ASN A 34 11.03 6.11 -8.41
N GLN A 35 10.78 4.81 -8.29
CA GLN A 35 11.44 3.90 -7.34
C GLN A 35 11.31 4.38 -5.90
N ILE A 36 10.16 4.94 -5.54
CA ILE A 36 9.87 5.39 -4.18
C ILE A 36 9.26 4.22 -3.41
N THR A 37 9.89 3.84 -2.31
CA THR A 37 9.39 2.78 -1.44
C THR A 37 8.15 3.26 -0.71
N ILE A 38 7.10 2.44 -0.71
CA ILE A 38 5.85 2.75 -0.03
C ILE A 38 5.79 1.97 1.28
N ILE A 39 5.45 2.66 2.36
CA ILE A 39 5.26 2.08 3.69
C ILE A 39 3.82 2.36 4.10
N TYR A 40 3.08 1.33 4.45
CA TYR A 40 1.66 1.48 4.78
C TYR A 40 1.17 0.34 5.68
N GLY A 41 -0.14 0.23 5.89
CA GLY A 41 -0.74 -0.76 6.78
C GLY A 41 -0.91 -2.17 6.23
N GLY A 42 -0.51 -2.43 5.00
CA GLY A 42 -0.47 -3.80 4.45
C GLY A 42 -1.77 -4.34 3.87
N GLY A 43 -2.84 -3.56 3.81
CA GLY A 43 -4.11 -4.02 3.28
C GLY A 43 -4.14 -4.12 1.75
N ASN A 44 -5.16 -4.79 1.23
CA ASN A 44 -5.32 -5.00 -0.21
C ASN A 44 -6.70 -4.55 -0.72
N ILE A 45 -7.42 -3.76 0.04
CA ILE A 45 -8.74 -3.27 -0.37
C ILE A 45 -8.75 -1.74 -0.42
N GLY A 46 -9.75 -1.21 -1.14
CA GLY A 46 -9.92 0.23 -1.27
C GLY A 46 -8.78 0.90 -2.01
N LEU A 47 -8.57 2.16 -1.69
CA LEU A 47 -7.54 2.97 -2.34
C LEU A 47 -6.13 2.43 -2.10
N MET A 48 -5.87 1.91 -0.89
CA MET A 48 -4.55 1.35 -0.56
C MET A 48 -4.22 0.14 -1.42
N GLY A 49 -5.20 -0.74 -1.67
CA GLY A 49 -4.99 -1.89 -2.54
C GLY A 49 -4.61 -1.45 -3.96
N LYS A 50 -5.33 -0.48 -4.51
CA LYS A 50 -5.05 0.03 -5.86
C LYS A 50 -3.69 0.67 -5.95
N LEU A 51 -3.35 1.51 -4.98
CA LEU A 51 -2.08 2.24 -4.98
C LEU A 51 -0.89 1.30 -4.83
N SER A 52 -0.95 0.39 -3.85
CA SER A 52 0.17 -0.53 -3.60
C SER A 52 0.40 -1.49 -4.76
N ASN A 53 -0.67 -2.04 -5.34
CA ASN A 53 -0.55 -2.95 -6.47
C ASN A 53 0.01 -2.24 -7.71
N ALA A 54 -0.40 -0.99 -7.94
CA ALA A 54 0.12 -0.21 -9.06
C ALA A 54 1.62 0.07 -8.91
N ALA A 55 2.06 0.40 -7.70
CA ALA A 55 3.47 0.63 -7.42
C ALA A 55 4.30 -0.64 -7.62
N LEU A 56 3.78 -1.79 -7.16
CA LEU A 56 4.44 -3.08 -7.36
C LEU A 56 4.63 -3.40 -8.84
N LYS A 57 3.62 -3.12 -9.66
CA LYS A 57 3.70 -3.36 -11.11
C LYS A 57 4.81 -2.55 -11.78
N LYS A 58 5.15 -1.42 -11.21
CA LYS A 58 6.22 -0.55 -11.74
C LYS A 58 7.56 -0.80 -11.06
N GLY A 59 7.64 -1.82 -10.22
CA GLY A 59 8.92 -2.25 -9.65
C GLY A 59 9.36 -1.57 -8.36
N SER A 60 8.48 -0.80 -7.71
CA SER A 60 8.80 -0.20 -6.43
C SER A 60 8.68 -1.23 -5.30
N ASN A 61 9.40 -1.01 -4.21
CA ASN A 61 9.23 -1.78 -2.99
C ASN A 61 8.03 -1.27 -2.21
N VAL A 62 7.21 -2.19 -1.72
CA VAL A 62 6.05 -1.88 -0.89
C VAL A 62 6.15 -2.67 0.40
N ILE A 63 6.16 -1.97 1.53
CA ILE A 63 6.33 -2.55 2.85
C ILE A 63 5.07 -2.33 3.67
N GLY A 64 4.48 -3.41 4.17
CA GLY A 64 3.34 -3.34 5.08
C GLY A 64 3.81 -3.46 6.52
N VAL A 65 3.29 -2.61 7.42
CA VAL A 65 3.58 -2.67 8.84
C VAL A 65 2.27 -2.95 9.56
N ILE A 66 2.16 -4.10 10.21
CA ILE A 66 0.89 -4.62 10.72
C ILE A 66 1.05 -5.08 12.17
N PRO A 67 0.15 -4.65 13.07
CA PRO A 67 0.12 -5.23 14.42
C PRO A 67 -0.15 -6.73 14.33
N GLU A 68 0.57 -7.52 15.11
CA GLU A 68 0.47 -8.97 15.03
C GLU A 68 -0.95 -9.48 15.28
N PHE A 69 -1.71 -8.82 16.16
CA PHE A 69 -3.08 -9.25 16.43
C PHE A 69 -4.02 -9.07 15.24
N LEU A 70 -3.66 -8.27 14.23
CA LEU A 70 -4.42 -8.11 13.00
C LEU A 70 -4.00 -9.08 11.91
N LYS A 71 -3.04 -9.94 12.18
CA LYS A 71 -2.52 -10.89 11.21
C LYS A 71 -3.60 -11.87 10.72
N ILE A 72 -4.56 -12.16 11.57
CA ILE A 72 -5.68 -13.04 11.25
C ILE A 72 -6.92 -12.16 11.02
N GLY A 73 -7.62 -12.38 9.90
CA GLY A 73 -8.86 -11.68 9.60
C GLY A 73 -8.73 -10.39 8.82
N GLU A 74 -7.53 -9.92 8.56
CA GLU A 74 -7.30 -8.75 7.71
C GLU A 74 -7.17 -9.16 6.25
N ASN A 75 -7.62 -8.26 5.36
CA ASN A 75 -7.41 -8.43 3.93
C ASN A 75 -6.00 -7.95 3.57
N LEU A 76 -5.03 -8.78 3.87
CA LEU A 76 -3.63 -8.45 3.64
C LEU A 76 -3.26 -8.57 2.17
N ASN A 77 -2.37 -7.71 1.74
CA ASN A 77 -1.78 -7.81 0.40
C ASN A 77 -0.56 -8.73 0.48
N LEU A 78 -0.72 -9.96 0.03
CA LEU A 78 0.35 -10.95 0.08
C LEU A 78 1.40 -10.76 -1.01
N ASP A 79 1.15 -9.88 -1.95
CA ASP A 79 2.08 -9.62 -3.07
C ASP A 79 3.08 -8.50 -2.79
N ILE A 80 2.99 -7.85 -1.65
CA ILE A 80 3.92 -6.76 -1.31
C ILE A 80 5.33 -7.31 -1.03
N SER A 81 6.31 -6.41 -1.14
CA SER A 81 7.72 -6.79 -1.04
C SER A 81 8.10 -7.35 0.32
N LYS A 82 7.51 -6.80 1.39
CA LYS A 82 7.82 -7.20 2.76
C LYS A 82 6.68 -6.84 3.69
N THR A 83 6.39 -7.72 4.64
CA THR A 83 5.44 -7.43 5.73
C THR A 83 6.17 -7.51 7.06
N ILE A 84 6.02 -6.46 7.86
CA ILE A 84 6.60 -6.39 9.20
C ILE A 84 5.46 -6.48 10.20
N TYR A 85 5.50 -7.49 11.05
CA TYR A 85 4.55 -7.64 12.15
C TYR A 85 5.16 -7.14 13.44
N PHE A 86 4.38 -6.43 14.24
CA PHE A 86 4.85 -5.95 15.52
C PHE A 86 3.87 -6.29 16.64
N THR A 87 4.41 -6.46 17.85
CA THR A 87 3.63 -6.78 19.03
C THR A 87 3.62 -5.58 19.97
N ILE A 88 2.43 -5.22 20.47
CA ILE A 88 2.28 -4.18 21.46
C ILE A 88 2.25 -4.85 22.83
N LYS A 89 3.15 -4.43 23.70
CA LYS A 89 3.25 -4.96 25.07
C LYS A 89 2.73 -3.96 26.08
#